data_9df91a20d94d395c2fcc3eb80ced3d1d
#
_entry.id   9df91a20d94d395c2fcc3eb80ced3d1d
#
_cell.length_a   1.000
_cell.length_b   1.000
_cell.length_c   1.000
_cell.angle_alpha   90.00
_cell.angle_beta   90.00
_cell.angle_gamma   90.00
#
_symmetry.space_group_name_H-M   'P 1'
#
loop_
_entity.id
_entity.type
_entity.pdbx_description
1 polymer ?
#
loop_
_entity_poly.entity_id
_entity_poly.type
_entity_poly.pdbx_seq_one_letter_code
_entity_poly.pdbx_strand_id
1 'polypeptide(L)'
;MAVILFQHGPLFENSLPLTVFGVDRRGHGLPYYRLLACMGEAGPLPTTGGILLATPYGLAAADAAGTLIVPAWRSPTDRPPEPALATLRRAAKEGARIVGLDSGVFVLAAAGLLDGRRCTTHWLHAPTLARRFPRTQVLPRELCVDDGEIITGAGAAAGLDACLHLVRRDHGAQAAARLARRLVFPAGRRGGQTPYFDNDVPDELRGDPLADAMAWALDHLTEPLDVDAMAARAAMSRRSFDRKFRGTVGVAPLQWLNAQRVMYAQRMLESTDLAMDQIAIRSGFGSLVAMRGHFRRMLSTSPTAYRSSFRTLPADRRAGNGSWSDGLDEEKAGERAEDEEQKDDESVHAAAAAEGAEERAASGPAGPAVAG
;
A
#
# COMPACT_ATOMS: atom_id res chain seq x y z
N MET A 1 -3.74 -8.18 -17.10
CA MET A 1 -3.79 -6.91 -16.35
C MET A 1 -2.85 -5.89 -16.97
N ALA A 2 -3.17 -4.61 -16.91
CA ALA A 2 -2.25 -3.53 -17.26
C ALA A 2 -2.11 -2.56 -16.08
N VAL A 3 -0.89 -2.11 -15.80
CA VAL A 3 -0.60 -1.03 -14.82
C VAL A 3 -0.14 0.19 -15.61
N ILE A 4 -0.86 1.29 -15.49
CA ILE A 4 -0.53 2.55 -16.16
C ILE A 4 0.30 3.40 -15.23
N LEU A 5 1.56 3.65 -15.61
CA LEU A 5 2.54 4.40 -14.86
C LEU A 5 2.73 5.80 -15.46
N PHE A 6 2.93 6.78 -14.59
CA PHE A 6 3.10 8.18 -14.98
C PHE A 6 4.41 8.77 -14.43
N GLN A 7 4.90 9.83 -15.08
CA GLN A 7 6.04 10.59 -14.60
C GLN A 7 5.78 11.16 -13.20
N HIS A 8 6.80 11.15 -12.36
CA HIS A 8 6.77 11.63 -10.98
C HIS A 8 5.75 10.92 -10.07
N GLY A 9 5.16 9.80 -10.52
CA GLY A 9 4.40 8.93 -9.62
C GLY A 9 5.32 8.33 -8.56
N PRO A 10 4.93 8.31 -7.27
CA PRO A 10 5.76 7.74 -6.20
C PRO A 10 6.12 6.28 -6.46
N LEU A 11 7.39 5.91 -6.22
CA LEU A 11 7.90 4.57 -6.54
C LEU A 11 7.21 3.48 -5.72
N PHE A 12 6.96 3.75 -4.43
CA PHE A 12 6.35 2.77 -3.55
C PHE A 12 4.96 2.35 -4.05
N GLU A 13 4.10 3.30 -4.35
CA GLU A 13 2.75 3.08 -4.87
C GLU A 13 2.78 2.38 -6.22
N ASN A 14 3.67 2.80 -7.11
CA ASN A 14 3.86 2.18 -8.41
C ASN A 14 4.32 0.71 -8.29
N SER A 15 5.12 0.38 -7.29
CA SER A 15 5.66 -0.96 -7.07
C SER A 15 4.63 -1.97 -6.55
N LEU A 16 3.58 -1.53 -5.87
CA LEU A 16 2.62 -2.42 -5.21
C LEU A 16 1.93 -3.40 -6.18
N PRO A 17 1.25 -2.94 -7.25
CA PRO A 17 0.64 -3.87 -8.21
C PRO A 17 1.69 -4.68 -8.97
N LEU A 18 2.88 -4.12 -9.24
CA LEU A 18 3.96 -4.85 -9.90
C LEU A 18 4.44 -6.01 -9.01
N THR A 19 4.61 -5.76 -7.71
CA THR A 19 5.01 -6.79 -6.73
C THR A 19 3.94 -7.86 -6.56
N VAL A 20 2.66 -7.47 -6.48
CA VAL A 20 1.57 -8.42 -6.24
C VAL A 20 1.29 -9.28 -7.48
N PHE A 21 1.16 -8.67 -8.64
CA PHE A 21 0.66 -9.31 -9.86
C PHE A 21 1.75 -9.63 -10.89
N GLY A 22 2.90 -8.94 -10.85
CA GLY A 22 3.97 -9.09 -11.85
C GLY A 22 4.94 -10.25 -11.59
N VAL A 23 4.97 -10.79 -10.38
CA VAL A 23 5.88 -11.88 -10.01
C VAL A 23 5.21 -13.23 -10.21
N ASP A 24 5.83 -14.13 -11.00
CA ASP A 24 5.35 -15.50 -11.15
C ASP A 24 5.57 -16.32 -9.87
N ARG A 25 4.49 -16.76 -9.27
CA ARG A 25 4.49 -17.56 -8.04
C ARG A 25 3.78 -18.90 -8.21
N ARG A 26 3.59 -19.38 -9.46
CA ARG A 26 2.91 -20.66 -9.74
C ARG A 26 3.59 -21.83 -9.07
N GLY A 27 4.91 -21.86 -8.99
CA GLY A 27 5.67 -22.87 -8.24
C GLY A 27 5.33 -22.96 -6.74
N HIS A 28 4.60 -22.00 -6.20
CA HIS A 28 4.14 -21.97 -4.82
C HIS A 28 2.60 -22.11 -4.70
N GLY A 29 1.94 -22.58 -5.75
CA GLY A 29 0.49 -22.76 -5.79
C GLY A 29 -0.31 -21.47 -5.69
N LEU A 30 0.27 -20.33 -6.15
CA LEU A 30 -0.39 -19.05 -6.22
C LEU A 30 -0.85 -18.74 -7.65
N PRO A 31 -1.93 -17.95 -7.83
CA PRO A 31 -2.41 -17.59 -9.16
C PRO A 31 -1.39 -16.73 -9.91
N TYR A 32 -1.40 -16.90 -11.22
CA TYR A 32 -0.58 -16.12 -12.14
C TYR A 32 -1.43 -15.07 -12.87
N TYR A 33 -0.94 -13.85 -12.90
CA TYR A 33 -1.49 -12.77 -13.70
C TYR A 33 -0.52 -12.38 -14.81
N ARG A 34 -0.99 -12.36 -16.05
CA ARG A 34 -0.22 -11.71 -17.11
C ARG A 34 -0.31 -10.20 -16.91
N LEU A 35 0.75 -9.60 -16.38
CA LEU A 35 0.84 -8.17 -16.10
C LEU A 35 1.67 -7.47 -17.17
N LEU A 36 1.18 -6.32 -17.65
CA LEU A 36 1.89 -5.38 -18.50
C LEU A 36 2.02 -4.06 -17.76
N ALA A 37 3.25 -3.60 -17.54
CA ALA A 37 3.50 -2.24 -17.07
C ALA A 37 3.51 -1.32 -18.29
N CYS A 38 2.56 -0.38 -18.38
CA CYS A 38 2.36 0.49 -19.53
C CYS A 38 2.77 1.92 -19.17
N MET A 39 3.53 2.58 -20.05
CA MET A 39 3.83 4.01 -19.92
C MET A 39 2.60 4.83 -20.29
N GLY A 40 2.09 5.63 -19.35
CA GLY A 40 0.99 6.55 -19.57
C GLY A 40 1.40 7.87 -20.25
N GLU A 41 2.70 8.11 -20.33
CA GLU A 41 3.33 9.28 -20.94
C GLU A 41 4.57 8.85 -21.73
N ALA A 42 5.07 9.74 -22.62
CA ALA A 42 6.24 9.47 -23.43
C ALA A 42 7.56 9.51 -22.64
N GLY A 43 8.53 8.72 -23.07
CA GLY A 43 9.89 8.67 -22.53
C GLY A 43 10.01 7.87 -21.25
N PRO A 44 11.24 7.72 -20.71
CA PRO A 44 11.44 7.17 -19.37
C PRO A 44 10.71 8.00 -18.33
N LEU A 45 10.09 7.35 -17.36
CA LEU A 45 9.28 7.99 -16.34
C LEU A 45 10.11 8.23 -15.07
N PRO A 46 10.53 9.48 -14.79
CA PRO A 46 11.19 9.82 -13.54
C PRO A 46 10.25 9.56 -12.37
N THR A 47 10.79 9.02 -11.29
CA THR A 47 10.07 8.73 -10.05
C THR A 47 10.91 9.13 -8.83
N THR A 48 10.53 8.67 -7.65
CA THR A 48 11.19 8.98 -6.37
C THR A 48 12.69 8.69 -6.43
N GLY A 49 13.51 9.59 -5.87
CA GLY A 49 14.95 9.40 -5.74
C GLY A 49 15.73 9.46 -7.06
N GLY A 50 15.15 9.99 -8.14
CA GLY A 50 15.80 10.08 -9.45
C GLY A 50 15.80 8.78 -10.26
N ILE A 51 15.09 7.75 -9.78
CA ILE A 51 14.94 6.48 -10.50
C ILE A 51 14.10 6.70 -11.75
N LEU A 52 14.51 6.12 -12.86
CA LEU A 52 13.80 6.13 -14.14
C LEU A 52 13.13 4.78 -14.38
N LEU A 53 11.81 4.77 -14.58
CA LEU A 53 11.08 3.58 -15.01
C LEU A 53 10.93 3.62 -16.53
N ALA A 54 11.22 2.50 -17.18
CA ALA A 54 11.02 2.31 -18.60
C ALA A 54 10.44 0.91 -18.86
N THR A 55 9.54 0.82 -19.82
CA THR A 55 8.92 -0.44 -20.25
C THR A 55 8.67 -0.37 -21.76
N PRO A 56 8.71 -1.51 -22.48
CA PRO A 56 8.42 -1.51 -23.91
C PRO A 56 6.93 -1.28 -24.25
N TYR A 57 6.06 -1.22 -23.22
CA TYR A 57 4.62 -1.14 -23.43
C TYR A 57 4.12 0.29 -23.25
N GLY A 58 3.44 0.83 -24.26
CA GLY A 58 2.64 2.05 -24.17
C GLY A 58 1.17 1.76 -23.89
N LEU A 59 0.33 2.80 -23.93
CA LEU A 59 -1.11 2.71 -23.65
C LEU A 59 -1.86 1.73 -24.55
N ALA A 60 -1.44 1.55 -25.80
CA ALA A 60 -2.07 0.57 -26.72
C ALA A 60 -1.98 -0.87 -26.19
N ALA A 61 -0.98 -1.22 -25.41
CA ALA A 61 -0.86 -2.55 -24.81
C ALA A 61 -1.90 -2.80 -23.72
N ALA A 62 -2.51 -1.75 -23.16
CA ALA A 62 -3.55 -1.85 -22.17
C ALA A 62 -4.92 -2.24 -22.74
N ASP A 63 -5.15 -2.09 -24.05
CA ASP A 63 -6.46 -2.31 -24.68
C ASP A 63 -6.97 -3.75 -24.53
N ALA A 64 -6.08 -4.74 -24.50
CA ALA A 64 -6.45 -6.15 -24.31
C ALA A 64 -6.55 -6.57 -22.82
N ALA A 65 -6.43 -5.65 -21.87
CA ALA A 65 -6.40 -5.99 -20.47
C ALA A 65 -7.80 -5.97 -19.84
N GLY A 66 -8.23 -7.08 -19.26
CA GLY A 66 -9.49 -7.14 -18.49
C GLY A 66 -9.45 -6.41 -17.13
N THR A 67 -8.28 -5.90 -16.72
CA THR A 67 -8.13 -5.05 -15.53
C THR A 67 -7.04 -4.02 -15.79
N LEU A 68 -7.36 -2.73 -15.58
CA LEU A 68 -6.41 -1.63 -15.65
C LEU A 68 -6.22 -1.05 -14.24
N ILE A 69 -4.97 -0.83 -13.84
CA ILE A 69 -4.61 -0.29 -12.52
C ILE A 69 -3.84 1.01 -12.70
N VAL A 70 -4.29 2.06 -12.04
CA VAL A 70 -3.58 3.34 -11.92
C VAL A 70 -3.11 3.47 -10.46
N PRO A 71 -1.85 3.13 -10.17
CA PRO A 71 -1.37 3.07 -8.78
C PRO A 71 -1.13 4.44 -8.15
N ALA A 72 -0.72 5.42 -8.95
CA ALA A 72 -0.40 6.75 -8.48
C ALA A 72 -0.48 7.80 -9.59
N TRP A 73 -0.61 9.05 -9.19
CA TRP A 73 -0.52 10.25 -10.03
C TRP A 73 0.33 11.30 -9.33
N ARG A 74 1.08 12.11 -10.09
CA ARG A 74 2.08 13.05 -9.54
C ARG A 74 1.50 14.15 -8.66
N SER A 75 0.30 14.64 -8.99
CA SER A 75 -0.30 15.76 -8.27
C SER A 75 -1.83 15.73 -8.33
N PRO A 76 -2.51 15.88 -7.20
CA PRO A 76 -3.98 16.02 -7.15
C PRO A 76 -4.52 17.20 -7.96
N THR A 77 -3.69 18.21 -8.29
CA THR A 77 -4.10 19.43 -9.01
C THR A 77 -3.86 19.36 -10.51
N ASP A 78 -2.95 18.51 -10.96
CA ASP A 78 -2.60 18.39 -12.37
C ASP A 78 -3.69 17.65 -13.17
N ARG A 79 -3.76 17.98 -14.46
CA ARG A 79 -4.63 17.25 -15.37
C ARG A 79 -3.87 16.08 -15.99
N PRO A 80 -4.39 14.84 -15.88
CA PRO A 80 -3.78 13.70 -16.52
C PRO A 80 -3.85 13.80 -18.06
N PRO A 81 -2.91 13.15 -18.78
CA PRO A 81 -2.86 13.18 -20.24
C PRO A 81 -4.13 12.60 -20.86
N GLU A 82 -4.70 13.30 -21.83
CA GLU A 82 -5.93 12.87 -22.51
C GLU A 82 -5.84 11.46 -23.15
N PRO A 83 -4.70 11.04 -23.73
CA PRO A 83 -4.58 9.65 -24.23
C PRO A 83 -4.79 8.59 -23.14
N ALA A 84 -4.29 8.81 -21.92
CA ALA A 84 -4.49 7.89 -20.80
C ALA A 84 -5.96 7.88 -20.33
N LEU A 85 -6.60 9.07 -20.26
CA LEU A 85 -8.01 9.20 -19.92
C LEU A 85 -8.90 8.49 -20.97
N ALA A 86 -8.60 8.66 -22.25
CA ALA A 86 -9.31 7.98 -23.35
C ALA A 86 -9.17 6.46 -23.27
N THR A 87 -7.97 5.94 -22.97
CA THR A 87 -7.72 4.50 -22.78
C THR A 87 -8.57 3.96 -21.62
N LEU A 88 -8.60 4.64 -20.47
CA LEU A 88 -9.40 4.21 -19.32
C LEU A 88 -10.90 4.20 -19.63
N ARG A 89 -11.43 5.24 -20.30
CA ARG A 89 -12.84 5.30 -20.70
C ARG A 89 -13.20 4.18 -21.67
N ARG A 90 -12.35 3.91 -22.65
CA ARG A 90 -12.55 2.82 -23.63
C ARG A 90 -12.58 1.48 -22.91
N ALA A 91 -11.58 1.17 -22.11
CA ALA A 91 -11.48 -0.07 -21.36
C ALA A 91 -12.70 -0.27 -20.43
N ALA A 92 -13.13 0.77 -19.71
CA ALA A 92 -14.32 0.71 -18.87
C ALA A 92 -15.60 0.45 -19.68
N LYS A 93 -15.75 1.06 -20.86
CA LYS A 93 -16.88 0.82 -21.77
C LYS A 93 -16.90 -0.61 -22.31
N GLU A 94 -15.74 -1.22 -22.49
CA GLU A 94 -15.56 -2.60 -22.93
C GLU A 94 -15.70 -3.62 -21.79
N GLY A 95 -16.00 -3.16 -20.57
CA GLY A 95 -16.24 -4.03 -19.41
C GLY A 95 -14.99 -4.41 -18.64
N ALA A 96 -13.86 -3.76 -18.88
CA ALA A 96 -12.67 -3.96 -18.07
C ALA A 96 -12.86 -3.38 -16.66
N ARG A 97 -12.30 -4.06 -15.66
CA ARG A 97 -12.24 -3.58 -14.29
C ARG A 97 -11.17 -2.49 -14.19
N ILE A 98 -11.53 -1.34 -13.59
CA ILE A 98 -10.62 -0.20 -13.42
C ILE A 98 -10.30 -0.04 -11.94
N VAL A 99 -9.02 0.10 -11.62
CA VAL A 99 -8.54 0.20 -10.24
C VAL A 99 -7.71 1.47 -10.10
N GLY A 100 -8.07 2.31 -9.13
CA GLY A 100 -7.29 3.50 -8.75
C GLY A 100 -6.77 3.34 -7.33
N LEU A 101 -5.48 3.55 -7.13
CA LEU A 101 -4.86 3.55 -5.80
C LEU A 101 -4.29 4.93 -5.51
N ASP A 102 -4.28 5.31 -4.23
CA ASP A 102 -3.69 6.59 -3.81
C ASP A 102 -4.17 7.79 -4.66
N SER A 103 -3.24 8.60 -5.13
CA SER A 103 -3.47 9.73 -6.05
C SER A 103 -3.89 9.28 -7.47
N GLY A 104 -3.70 8.02 -7.85
CA GLY A 104 -4.20 7.45 -9.09
C GLY A 104 -5.72 7.53 -9.25
N VAL A 105 -6.44 7.66 -8.13
CA VAL A 105 -7.90 7.89 -8.12
C VAL A 105 -8.28 9.20 -8.82
N PHE A 106 -7.43 10.23 -8.80
CA PHE A 106 -7.66 11.48 -9.54
C PHE A 106 -7.68 11.29 -11.05
N VAL A 107 -6.91 10.33 -11.55
CA VAL A 107 -6.93 9.97 -12.99
C VAL A 107 -8.28 9.36 -13.36
N LEU A 108 -8.80 8.47 -12.52
CA LEU A 108 -10.13 7.88 -12.72
C LEU A 108 -11.23 8.95 -12.66
N ALA A 109 -11.14 9.86 -11.70
CA ALA A 109 -12.08 10.97 -11.55
C ALA A 109 -12.03 11.92 -12.77
N ALA A 110 -10.83 12.26 -13.25
CA ALA A 110 -10.64 13.07 -14.46
C ALA A 110 -11.15 12.38 -15.74
N ALA A 111 -11.14 11.05 -15.78
CA ALA A 111 -11.77 10.28 -16.84
C ALA A 111 -13.31 10.26 -16.76
N GLY A 112 -13.92 10.79 -15.67
CA GLY A 112 -15.37 10.75 -15.44
C GLY A 112 -15.88 9.40 -14.93
N LEU A 113 -15.00 8.46 -14.60
CA LEU A 113 -15.36 7.11 -14.20
C LEU A 113 -15.91 7.00 -12.77
N LEU A 114 -15.75 8.06 -11.97
CA LEU A 114 -16.20 8.09 -10.58
C LEU A 114 -17.49 8.89 -10.37
N ASP A 115 -18.08 9.44 -11.43
CA ASP A 115 -19.31 10.23 -11.35
C ASP A 115 -20.50 9.38 -10.82
N GLY A 116 -21.09 9.81 -9.71
CA GLY A 116 -22.18 9.10 -9.03
C GLY A 116 -21.75 7.85 -8.27
N ARG A 117 -20.45 7.53 -8.21
CA ARG A 117 -19.92 6.32 -7.58
C ARG A 117 -19.25 6.59 -6.25
N ARG A 118 -19.19 5.55 -5.41
CA ARG A 118 -18.43 5.56 -4.16
C ARG A 118 -16.96 5.28 -4.46
N CYS A 119 -16.08 6.02 -3.80
CA CYS A 119 -14.63 5.79 -3.93
C CYS A 119 -13.90 6.16 -2.63
N THR A 120 -12.64 5.75 -2.54
CA THR A 120 -11.69 6.23 -1.55
C THR A 120 -10.37 6.61 -2.22
N THR A 121 -9.58 7.39 -1.55
CA THR A 121 -8.20 7.75 -1.87
C THR A 121 -7.42 7.92 -0.57
N HIS A 122 -6.15 8.25 -0.64
CA HIS A 122 -5.39 8.59 0.57
C HIS A 122 -6.10 9.70 1.36
N TRP A 123 -6.17 9.55 2.69
CA TRP A 123 -6.92 10.47 3.56
C TRP A 123 -6.50 11.93 3.34
N LEU A 124 -5.21 12.20 3.13
CA LEU A 124 -4.68 13.54 2.84
C LEU A 124 -5.27 14.15 1.55
N HIS A 125 -5.63 13.34 0.59
CA HIS A 125 -6.13 13.76 -0.72
C HIS A 125 -7.65 13.78 -0.82
N ALA A 126 -8.34 13.13 0.12
CA ALA A 126 -9.80 12.96 0.08
C ALA A 126 -10.57 14.30 0.03
N PRO A 127 -10.22 15.36 0.81
CA PRO A 127 -10.89 16.65 0.71
C PRO A 127 -10.69 17.32 -0.65
N THR A 128 -9.51 17.20 -1.24
CA THR A 128 -9.22 17.76 -2.57
C THR A 128 -9.98 17.01 -3.66
N LEU A 129 -10.10 15.67 -3.54
CA LEU A 129 -10.89 14.87 -4.48
C LEU A 129 -12.37 15.28 -4.45
N ALA A 130 -12.96 15.40 -3.27
CA ALA A 130 -14.35 15.81 -3.10
C ALA A 130 -14.65 17.20 -3.68
N ARG A 131 -13.75 18.18 -3.45
CA ARG A 131 -13.90 19.53 -4.01
C ARG A 131 -13.80 19.56 -5.52
N ARG A 132 -12.82 18.86 -6.09
CA ARG A 132 -12.57 18.90 -7.55
C ARG A 132 -13.57 18.10 -8.36
N PHE A 133 -14.12 17.04 -7.76
CA PHE A 133 -15.05 16.12 -8.42
C PHE A 133 -16.32 15.93 -7.57
N PRO A 134 -17.18 16.96 -7.48
CA PRO A 134 -18.30 16.98 -6.54
C PRO A 134 -19.41 15.96 -6.85
N ARG A 135 -19.36 15.31 -8.03
CA ARG A 135 -20.27 14.22 -8.36
C ARG A 135 -19.83 12.86 -7.81
N THR A 136 -18.66 12.79 -7.19
CA THR A 136 -18.09 11.57 -6.63
C THR A 136 -18.42 11.45 -5.14
N GLN A 137 -18.80 10.26 -4.67
CA GLN A 137 -19.03 10.00 -3.25
C GLN A 137 -17.76 9.51 -2.59
N VAL A 138 -16.97 10.44 -2.07
CA VAL A 138 -15.69 10.11 -1.41
C VAL A 138 -15.94 9.53 -0.02
N LEU A 139 -15.38 8.36 0.27
CA LEU A 139 -15.42 7.67 1.56
C LEU A 139 -14.01 7.68 2.18
N PRO A 140 -13.60 8.77 2.83
CA PRO A 140 -12.21 9.02 3.21
C PRO A 140 -11.67 8.06 4.29
N ARG A 141 -12.54 7.30 4.94
CA ARG A 141 -12.16 6.37 6.02
C ARG A 141 -11.95 4.94 5.56
N GLU A 142 -12.39 4.61 4.36
CA GLU A 142 -12.25 3.26 3.83
C GLU A 142 -10.84 3.03 3.29
N LEU A 143 -10.26 1.87 3.57
CA LEU A 143 -8.98 1.46 2.98
C LEU A 143 -9.15 1.05 1.52
N CYS A 144 -10.30 0.46 1.19
CA CYS A 144 -10.65 -0.01 -0.15
C CYS A 144 -12.16 0.09 -0.35
N VAL A 145 -12.57 0.63 -1.48
CA VAL A 145 -13.98 0.66 -1.91
C VAL A 145 -14.10 -0.14 -3.20
N ASP A 146 -14.91 -1.18 -3.16
CA ASP A 146 -15.32 -1.98 -4.32
C ASP A 146 -16.72 -1.50 -4.74
N ASP A 147 -16.81 -0.84 -5.88
CA ASP A 147 -18.06 -0.35 -6.48
C ASP A 147 -18.34 -1.07 -7.81
N GLY A 148 -18.17 -2.39 -7.82
CA GLY A 148 -18.38 -3.25 -8.99
C GLY A 148 -17.17 -3.30 -9.90
N GLU A 149 -17.26 -2.70 -11.08
CA GLU A 149 -16.13 -2.66 -12.03
C GLU A 149 -15.09 -1.57 -11.70
N ILE A 150 -15.42 -0.67 -10.78
CA ILE A 150 -14.48 0.35 -10.29
C ILE A 150 -14.09 0.01 -8.85
N ILE A 151 -12.77 -0.10 -8.62
CA ILE A 151 -12.22 -0.36 -7.30
C ILE A 151 -11.24 0.75 -6.97
N THR A 152 -11.33 1.31 -5.77
CA THR A 152 -10.40 2.35 -5.32
C THR A 152 -9.79 1.99 -3.98
N GLY A 153 -8.53 2.37 -3.79
CA GLY A 153 -7.77 2.09 -2.57
C GLY A 153 -7.06 3.32 -2.04
N ALA A 154 -6.91 3.37 -0.73
CA ALA A 154 -6.32 4.49 -0.01
C ALA A 154 -4.82 4.72 -0.28
N GLY A 155 -4.17 3.82 -0.98
CA GLY A 155 -2.74 3.95 -1.29
C GLY A 155 -1.83 3.61 -0.12
N ALA A 156 -0.55 3.94 -0.24
CA ALA A 156 0.49 3.54 0.69
C ALA A 156 0.35 2.05 1.08
N ALA A 157 0.51 1.69 2.33
CA ALA A 157 0.34 0.30 2.78
C ALA A 157 -1.07 -0.28 2.51
N ALA A 158 -2.11 0.56 2.41
CA ALA A 158 -3.46 0.14 2.05
C ALA A 158 -3.61 -0.24 0.56
N GLY A 159 -2.67 0.14 -0.29
CA GLY A 159 -2.58 -0.34 -1.66
C GLY A 159 -2.41 -1.86 -1.75
N LEU A 160 -1.69 -2.48 -0.80
CA LEU A 160 -1.62 -3.94 -0.68
C LEU A 160 -2.97 -4.56 -0.31
N ASP A 161 -3.74 -3.92 0.59
CA ASP A 161 -5.09 -4.40 0.95
C ASP A 161 -6.01 -4.44 -0.28
N ALA A 162 -5.96 -3.40 -1.13
CA ALA A 162 -6.71 -3.34 -2.38
C ALA A 162 -6.23 -4.41 -3.39
N CYS A 163 -4.92 -4.61 -3.54
CA CYS A 163 -4.38 -5.68 -4.39
C CYS A 163 -4.77 -7.08 -3.89
N LEU A 164 -4.71 -7.32 -2.59
CA LEU A 164 -5.15 -8.59 -1.99
C LEU A 164 -6.67 -8.77 -2.09
N HIS A 165 -7.45 -7.69 -2.07
CA HIS A 165 -8.89 -7.72 -2.34
C HIS A 165 -9.16 -8.22 -3.78
N LEU A 166 -8.40 -7.74 -4.77
CA LEU A 166 -8.49 -8.24 -6.14
C LEU A 166 -8.18 -9.73 -6.24
N VAL A 167 -7.08 -10.19 -5.60
CA VAL A 167 -6.75 -11.63 -5.58
C VAL A 167 -7.85 -12.45 -4.91
N ARG A 168 -8.47 -11.91 -3.84
CA ARG A 168 -9.59 -12.58 -3.15
C ARG A 168 -10.82 -12.68 -4.05
N ARG A 169 -11.14 -11.61 -4.78
CA ARG A 169 -12.26 -11.58 -5.72
C ARG A 169 -12.07 -12.56 -6.88
N ASP A 170 -10.84 -12.65 -7.42
CA ASP A 170 -10.54 -13.45 -8.60
C ASP A 170 -10.28 -14.94 -8.27
N HIS A 171 -9.64 -15.25 -7.13
CA HIS A 171 -9.12 -16.58 -6.79
C HIS A 171 -9.49 -17.06 -5.38
N GLY A 172 -10.35 -16.31 -4.69
CA GLY A 172 -10.87 -16.67 -3.37
C GLY A 172 -9.95 -16.32 -2.19
N ALA A 173 -10.52 -16.44 -0.99
CA ALA A 173 -9.87 -16.00 0.26
C ALA A 173 -8.57 -16.77 0.57
N GLN A 174 -8.51 -18.05 0.19
CA GLN A 174 -7.33 -18.89 0.46
C GLN A 174 -6.11 -18.44 -0.34
N ALA A 175 -6.28 -18.08 -1.63
CA ALA A 175 -5.22 -17.57 -2.46
C ALA A 175 -4.70 -16.24 -1.95
N ALA A 176 -5.60 -15.30 -1.60
CA ALA A 176 -5.25 -14.02 -1.01
C ALA A 176 -4.50 -14.18 0.32
N ALA A 177 -4.93 -15.07 1.21
CA ALA A 177 -4.27 -15.33 2.48
C ALA A 177 -2.87 -15.96 2.31
N ARG A 178 -2.68 -16.84 1.33
CA ARG A 178 -1.36 -17.42 1.01
C ARG A 178 -0.42 -16.35 0.48
N LEU A 179 -0.90 -15.49 -0.42
CA LEU A 179 -0.10 -14.39 -0.96
C LEU A 179 0.27 -13.38 0.14
N ALA A 180 -0.67 -13.00 1.00
CA ALA A 180 -0.43 -12.09 2.12
C ALA A 180 0.69 -12.61 3.04
N ARG A 181 0.66 -13.89 3.43
CA ARG A 181 1.73 -14.52 4.23
C ARG A 181 3.10 -14.43 3.54
N ARG A 182 3.14 -14.64 2.22
CA ARG A 182 4.38 -14.57 1.47
C ARG A 182 4.94 -13.15 1.36
N LEU A 183 4.06 -12.15 1.35
CA LEU A 183 4.44 -10.75 1.38
C LEU A 183 4.71 -10.24 2.82
N VAL A 184 4.64 -11.13 3.82
CA VAL A 184 4.77 -10.79 5.25
C VAL A 184 3.78 -9.68 5.64
N PHE A 185 2.59 -9.73 5.05
CA PHE A 185 1.54 -8.73 5.24
C PHE A 185 0.34 -9.35 5.98
N PRO A 186 -0.23 -8.67 7.00
CA PRO A 186 -1.38 -9.18 7.72
C PRO A 186 -2.59 -9.37 6.79
N ALA A 187 -3.08 -10.59 6.64
CA ALA A 187 -4.27 -10.84 5.85
C ALA A 187 -5.50 -10.25 6.55
N GLY A 188 -6.19 -9.33 5.87
CA GLY A 188 -7.46 -8.76 6.33
C GLY A 188 -7.30 -7.77 7.49
N ARG A 189 -6.53 -6.71 7.27
CA ARG A 189 -6.52 -5.55 8.17
C ARG A 189 -7.96 -5.07 8.37
N ARG A 190 -8.44 -5.16 9.62
CA ARG A 190 -9.71 -4.58 10.03
C ARG A 190 -9.43 -3.17 10.53
N GLY A 191 -10.03 -2.19 9.89
CA GLY A 191 -9.88 -0.79 10.24
C GLY A 191 -9.92 0.07 8.97
N GLY A 192 -10.22 1.34 9.16
CA GLY A 192 -10.18 2.34 8.10
C GLY A 192 -8.94 3.20 8.22
N GLN A 193 -8.90 4.26 7.44
CA GLN A 193 -7.88 5.30 7.53
C GLN A 193 -8.03 6.20 8.75
N THR A 194 -9.08 6.04 9.54
CA THR A 194 -9.39 6.89 10.72
C THR A 194 -8.19 7.16 11.66
N PRO A 195 -7.26 6.20 11.91
CA PRO A 195 -6.09 6.46 12.74
C PRO A 195 -5.07 7.43 12.14
N TYR A 196 -5.17 7.73 10.84
CA TYR A 196 -4.19 8.55 10.12
C TYR A 196 -4.68 9.98 9.83
N PHE A 197 -5.95 10.28 10.17
CA PHE A 197 -6.41 11.66 10.08
C PHE A 197 -5.72 12.49 11.17
N ASP A 198 -4.98 13.52 10.77
CA ASP A 198 -4.54 14.55 11.69
C ASP A 198 -5.76 15.20 12.36
N ASN A 199 -5.55 15.71 13.58
CA ASN A 199 -6.61 16.25 14.44
C ASN A 199 -7.33 17.48 13.86
N ASP A 200 -7.12 17.80 12.59
CA ASP A 200 -7.73 18.97 11.97
C ASP A 200 -9.23 18.75 11.74
N VAL A 201 -9.98 19.72 12.23
CA VAL A 201 -11.39 19.86 11.88
C VAL A 201 -11.48 20.14 10.37
N PRO A 202 -12.30 19.39 9.61
CA PRO A 202 -12.44 19.62 8.18
C PRO A 202 -12.74 21.08 7.87
N ASP A 203 -11.99 21.68 6.94
CA ASP A 203 -12.16 23.09 6.53
C ASP A 203 -13.60 23.42 6.07
N GLU A 204 -14.31 22.43 5.53
CA GLU A 204 -15.71 22.56 5.12
C GLU A 204 -16.66 22.84 6.29
N LEU A 205 -16.22 22.60 7.52
CA LEU A 205 -17.01 22.84 8.73
C LEU A 205 -16.66 24.17 9.40
N ARG A 206 -15.78 25.01 8.84
CA ARG A 206 -15.46 26.30 9.42
C ARG A 206 -16.71 27.16 9.57
N GLY A 207 -16.99 27.57 10.82
CA GLY A 207 -18.22 28.30 11.19
C GLY A 207 -19.45 27.41 11.46
N ASP A 208 -19.32 26.08 11.37
CA ASP A 208 -20.37 25.18 11.82
C ASP A 208 -20.19 24.88 13.33
N PRO A 209 -21.25 25.01 14.16
CA PRO A 209 -21.18 24.66 15.57
C PRO A 209 -20.67 23.25 15.86
N LEU A 210 -20.79 22.32 14.90
CA LEU A 210 -20.21 20.98 15.01
C LEU A 210 -18.67 21.02 14.95
N ALA A 211 -18.11 21.83 14.04
CA ALA A 211 -16.67 22.01 13.94
C ALA A 211 -16.07 22.64 15.19
N ASP A 212 -16.75 23.67 15.72
CA ASP A 212 -16.33 24.33 16.96
C ASP A 212 -16.32 23.35 18.14
N ALA A 213 -17.33 22.48 18.22
CA ALA A 213 -17.40 21.45 19.24
C ALA A 213 -16.32 20.36 19.07
N MET A 214 -15.97 20.00 17.84
CA MET A 214 -14.90 19.06 17.55
C MET A 214 -13.53 19.66 17.89
N ALA A 215 -13.24 20.89 17.47
CA ALA A 215 -12.02 21.60 17.80
C ALA A 215 -11.85 21.73 19.32
N TRP A 216 -12.90 22.18 20.00
CA TRP A 216 -12.91 22.26 21.45
C TRP A 216 -12.66 20.91 22.11
N ALA A 217 -13.26 19.81 21.62
CA ALA A 217 -13.04 18.47 22.14
C ALA A 217 -11.59 18.01 21.97
N LEU A 218 -10.89 18.39 20.88
CA LEU A 218 -9.48 18.11 20.66
C LEU A 218 -8.58 18.84 21.68
N ASP A 219 -8.89 20.10 21.96
CA ASP A 219 -8.16 20.91 22.96
C ASP A 219 -8.35 20.38 24.39
N HIS A 220 -9.47 19.70 24.65
CA HIS A 220 -9.85 19.19 25.96
C HIS A 220 -9.79 17.65 26.06
N LEU A 221 -9.07 16.97 25.18
CA LEU A 221 -8.98 15.50 25.12
C LEU A 221 -8.50 14.86 26.43
N THR A 222 -7.68 15.57 27.16
CA THR A 222 -7.09 15.12 28.45
C THR A 222 -8.05 15.19 29.63
N GLU A 223 -9.16 15.90 29.46
CA GLU A 223 -10.17 16.10 30.49
C GLU A 223 -11.25 15.02 30.47
N PRO A 224 -12.03 14.85 31.53
CA PRO A 224 -13.22 14.01 31.53
C PRO A 224 -14.28 14.57 30.56
N LEU A 225 -14.11 14.29 29.30
CA LEU A 225 -14.97 14.75 28.22
C LEU A 225 -15.92 13.62 27.78
N ASP A 226 -17.22 13.93 27.75
CA ASP A 226 -18.27 13.08 27.21
C ASP A 226 -18.96 13.71 25.98
N VAL A 227 -19.85 12.97 25.36
CA VAL A 227 -20.55 13.43 24.16
C VAL A 227 -21.64 14.45 24.50
N ASP A 228 -22.13 14.48 25.74
CA ASP A 228 -23.13 15.46 26.17
C ASP A 228 -22.49 16.85 26.29
N ALA A 229 -21.26 16.93 26.78
CA ALA A 229 -20.47 18.17 26.78
C ALA A 229 -20.20 18.66 25.34
N MET A 230 -19.88 17.75 24.39
CA MET A 230 -19.71 18.12 22.98
C MET A 230 -21.01 18.64 22.37
N ALA A 231 -22.15 18.00 22.67
CA ALA A 231 -23.47 18.43 22.19
C ALA A 231 -23.84 19.81 22.76
N ALA A 232 -23.61 20.03 24.05
CA ALA A 232 -23.82 21.33 24.68
C ALA A 232 -22.96 22.42 24.04
N ARG A 233 -21.69 22.14 23.75
CA ARG A 233 -20.77 23.06 23.05
C ARG A 233 -21.30 23.47 21.67
N ALA A 234 -21.91 22.52 20.95
CA ALA A 234 -22.56 22.77 19.67
C ALA A 234 -23.95 23.43 19.78
N ALA A 235 -24.42 23.77 20.99
CA ALA A 235 -25.77 24.23 21.26
C ALA A 235 -26.88 23.29 20.71
N MET A 236 -26.64 21.97 20.77
CA MET A 236 -27.54 20.93 20.24
C MET A 236 -28.00 19.98 21.36
N SER A 237 -29.23 19.42 21.17
CA SER A 237 -29.61 18.25 21.97
C SER A 237 -28.72 17.06 21.60
N ARG A 238 -28.48 16.14 22.54
CA ARG A 238 -27.67 14.92 22.31
C ARG A 238 -28.13 14.17 21.05
N ARG A 239 -29.43 13.97 20.85
CA ARG A 239 -29.98 13.27 19.69
C ARG A 239 -29.68 14.00 18.37
N SER A 240 -29.82 15.33 18.36
CA SER A 240 -29.54 16.14 17.15
C SER A 240 -28.05 16.14 16.84
N PHE A 241 -27.20 16.22 17.87
CA PHE A 241 -25.75 16.14 17.74
C PHE A 241 -25.32 14.78 17.18
N ASP A 242 -25.76 13.66 17.77
CA ASP A 242 -25.44 12.31 17.29
C ASP A 242 -25.81 12.11 15.82
N ARG A 243 -27.01 12.59 15.41
CA ARG A 243 -27.47 12.47 14.02
C ARG A 243 -26.61 13.31 13.07
N LYS A 244 -26.39 14.60 13.41
CA LYS A 244 -25.59 15.50 12.58
C LYS A 244 -24.16 15.03 12.51
N PHE A 245 -23.56 14.65 13.64
CA PHE A 245 -22.19 14.14 13.72
C PHE A 245 -22.00 12.91 12.83
N ARG A 246 -22.90 11.91 12.91
CA ARG A 246 -22.84 10.72 12.06
C ARG A 246 -23.01 11.05 10.58
N GLY A 247 -23.92 11.96 10.26
CA GLY A 247 -24.14 12.40 8.87
C GLY A 247 -22.92 13.10 8.27
N THR A 248 -22.20 13.89 9.07
CA THR A 248 -21.06 14.69 8.63
C THR A 248 -19.74 13.92 8.76
N VAL A 249 -19.54 13.27 9.93
CA VAL A 249 -18.26 12.62 10.28
C VAL A 249 -18.26 11.12 9.95
N GLY A 250 -19.43 10.52 9.71
CA GLY A 250 -19.58 9.11 9.30
C GLY A 250 -19.48 8.10 10.45
N VAL A 251 -19.15 8.52 11.69
CA VAL A 251 -19.07 7.64 12.88
C VAL A 251 -19.78 8.27 14.06
N ALA A 252 -20.05 7.48 15.11
CA ALA A 252 -20.62 8.02 16.34
C ALA A 252 -19.61 8.94 17.07
N PRO A 253 -20.10 10.03 17.73
CA PRO A 253 -19.23 10.96 18.43
C PRO A 253 -18.29 10.31 19.45
N LEU A 254 -18.79 9.38 20.26
CA LEU A 254 -17.96 8.65 21.23
C LEU A 254 -16.89 7.78 20.56
N GLN A 255 -17.21 7.18 19.42
CA GLN A 255 -16.24 6.41 18.65
C GLN A 255 -15.12 7.30 18.10
N TRP A 256 -15.48 8.47 17.59
CA TRP A 256 -14.54 9.48 17.13
C TRP A 256 -13.64 9.96 18.28
N LEU A 257 -14.24 10.36 19.43
CA LEU A 257 -13.50 10.84 20.60
C LEU A 257 -12.49 9.80 21.10
N ASN A 258 -12.90 8.54 21.21
CA ASN A 258 -11.98 7.46 21.61
C ASN A 258 -10.88 7.21 20.57
N ALA A 259 -11.13 7.43 19.28
CA ALA A 259 -10.11 7.36 18.25
C ALA A 259 -9.05 8.46 18.44
N GLN A 260 -9.48 9.69 18.72
CA GLN A 260 -8.57 10.81 19.01
C GLN A 260 -7.70 10.54 20.25
N ARG A 261 -8.30 9.98 21.30
CA ARG A 261 -7.57 9.58 22.50
C ARG A 261 -6.53 8.48 22.25
N VAL A 262 -6.85 7.49 21.39
CA VAL A 262 -5.87 6.46 20.99
C VAL A 262 -4.71 7.11 20.24
N MET A 263 -4.96 8.01 19.30
CA MET A 263 -3.91 8.69 18.53
C MET A 263 -3.02 9.55 19.45
N TYR A 264 -3.62 10.26 20.39
CA TYR A 264 -2.86 11.04 21.37
C TYR A 264 -2.00 10.14 22.27
N ALA A 265 -2.53 8.99 22.72
CA ALA A 265 -1.76 8.01 23.47
C ALA A 265 -0.62 7.39 22.63
N GLN A 266 -0.81 7.13 21.33
CA GLN A 266 0.26 6.67 20.43
C GLN A 266 1.43 7.67 20.40
N ARG A 267 1.15 8.96 20.18
CA ARG A 267 2.18 10.02 20.19
C ARG A 267 2.99 10.01 21.51
N MET A 268 2.31 9.88 22.66
CA MET A 268 3.00 9.80 23.94
C MET A 268 3.83 8.52 24.08
N LEU A 269 3.35 7.38 23.59
CA LEU A 269 4.09 6.12 23.59
C LEU A 269 5.36 6.19 22.72
N GLU A 270 5.30 6.91 21.62
CA GLU A 270 6.40 7.11 20.67
C GLU A 270 7.44 8.10 21.20
N SER A 271 6.99 9.20 21.81
CA SER A 271 7.83 10.37 22.12
C SER A 271 8.22 10.52 23.58
N THR A 272 7.63 9.78 24.54
CA THR A 272 7.87 9.95 25.97
C THR A 272 8.14 8.64 26.71
N ASP A 273 8.80 8.74 27.89
CA ASP A 273 9.04 7.62 28.82
C ASP A 273 7.98 7.50 29.91
N LEU A 274 6.86 8.18 29.77
CA LEU A 274 5.78 8.17 30.77
C LEU A 274 5.31 6.74 31.04
N ALA A 275 4.98 6.45 32.30
CA ALA A 275 4.35 5.20 32.69
C ALA A 275 3.00 5.00 31.97
N MET A 276 2.61 3.75 31.75
CA MET A 276 1.38 3.41 31.02
C MET A 276 0.12 4.02 31.65
N ASP A 277 0.08 4.06 32.99
CA ASP A 277 -1.03 4.66 33.74
C ASP A 277 -1.09 6.18 33.53
N GLN A 278 0.07 6.84 33.50
CA GLN A 278 0.14 8.26 33.23
C GLN A 278 -0.32 8.61 31.81
N ILE A 279 0.04 7.77 30.83
CA ILE A 279 -0.45 7.93 29.46
C ILE A 279 -1.96 7.74 29.39
N ALA A 280 -2.51 6.73 30.08
CA ALA A 280 -3.94 6.50 30.10
C ALA A 280 -4.72 7.70 30.67
N ILE A 281 -4.21 8.30 31.74
CA ILE A 281 -4.81 9.51 32.34
C ILE A 281 -4.67 10.69 31.38
N ARG A 282 -3.46 10.97 30.89
CA ARG A 282 -3.18 12.14 30.03
C ARG A 282 -3.82 12.05 28.65
N SER A 283 -4.17 10.87 28.19
CA SER A 283 -4.93 10.67 26.96
C SER A 283 -6.45 10.66 27.15
N GLY A 284 -6.93 10.97 28.35
CA GLY A 284 -8.35 11.09 28.66
C GLY A 284 -9.10 9.76 28.81
N PHE A 285 -8.40 8.61 28.89
CA PHE A 285 -9.05 7.31 29.12
C PHE A 285 -9.40 7.08 30.60
N GLY A 286 -8.81 7.83 31.51
CA GLY A 286 -9.03 7.69 32.95
C GLY A 286 -8.47 6.44 33.58
N SER A 287 -8.27 5.35 32.81
CA SER A 287 -7.67 4.10 33.29
C SER A 287 -6.90 3.35 32.20
N LEU A 288 -5.86 2.61 32.64
CA LEU A 288 -5.08 1.74 31.77
C LEU A 288 -5.93 0.63 31.14
N VAL A 289 -6.94 0.13 31.86
CA VAL A 289 -7.86 -0.91 31.36
C VAL A 289 -8.66 -0.40 30.17
N ALA A 290 -9.23 0.80 30.28
CA ALA A 290 -9.96 1.44 29.18
C ALA A 290 -9.03 1.69 27.97
N MET A 291 -7.84 2.25 28.18
CA MET A 291 -6.85 2.47 27.12
C MET A 291 -6.48 1.16 26.42
N ARG A 292 -6.16 0.09 27.14
CA ARG A 292 -5.83 -1.24 26.57
C ARG A 292 -6.98 -1.80 25.72
N GLY A 293 -8.22 -1.65 26.20
CA GLY A 293 -9.40 -2.11 25.47
C GLY A 293 -9.58 -1.40 24.13
N HIS A 294 -9.35 -0.10 24.09
CA HIS A 294 -9.44 0.70 22.86
C HIS A 294 -8.28 0.42 21.91
N PHE A 295 -7.04 0.33 22.41
CA PHE A 295 -5.87 -0.06 21.62
C PHE A 295 -6.07 -1.42 20.94
N ARG A 296 -6.52 -2.43 21.69
CA ARG A 296 -6.74 -3.78 21.12
C ARG A 296 -7.82 -3.77 20.04
N ARG A 297 -8.89 -3.01 20.23
CA ARG A 297 -9.99 -2.88 19.25
C ARG A 297 -9.57 -2.15 17.99
N MET A 298 -8.78 -1.08 18.10
CA MET A 298 -8.46 -0.19 16.99
C MET A 298 -7.17 -0.58 16.27
N LEU A 299 -6.15 -1.01 17.02
CA LEU A 299 -4.80 -1.26 16.51
C LEU A 299 -4.41 -2.74 16.56
N SER A 300 -5.28 -3.62 17.09
CA SER A 300 -5.02 -5.07 17.27
C SER A 300 -3.76 -5.39 18.08
N THR A 301 -3.30 -4.43 18.89
CA THR A 301 -2.10 -4.55 19.74
C THR A 301 -2.33 -3.95 21.12
N SER A 302 -1.40 -4.19 22.07
CA SER A 302 -1.42 -3.53 23.38
C SER A 302 -0.55 -2.25 23.36
N PRO A 303 -0.82 -1.26 24.23
CA PRO A 303 0.04 -0.08 24.37
C PRO A 303 1.50 -0.41 24.66
N THR A 304 1.77 -1.45 25.46
CA THR A 304 3.11 -1.92 25.78
C THR A 304 3.82 -2.49 24.57
N ALA A 305 3.15 -3.38 23.80
CA ALA A 305 3.70 -3.94 22.58
C ALA A 305 3.92 -2.86 21.51
N TYR A 306 2.98 -1.91 21.41
CA TYR A 306 3.12 -0.75 20.53
C TYR A 306 4.38 0.05 20.85
N ARG A 307 4.59 0.46 22.12
CA ARG A 307 5.80 1.16 22.55
C ARG A 307 7.07 0.38 22.22
N SER A 308 7.08 -0.93 22.47
CA SER A 308 8.24 -1.78 22.19
C SER A 308 8.60 -1.78 20.71
N SER A 309 7.62 -1.81 19.80
CA SER A 309 7.88 -1.82 18.35
C SER A 309 8.54 -0.53 17.83
N PHE A 310 8.36 0.60 18.52
CA PHE A 310 8.99 1.89 18.16
C PHE A 310 10.32 2.14 18.88
N ARG A 311 10.58 1.49 20.00
CA ARG A 311 11.75 1.75 20.84
C ARG A 311 12.84 0.68 20.79
N THR A 312 12.64 -0.42 20.08
CA THR A 312 13.61 -1.51 19.96
C THR A 312 14.67 -1.24 18.89
N LEU A 313 15.13 0.00 18.74
CA LEU A 313 16.43 0.29 18.18
C LEU A 313 17.39 0.51 19.35
N PRO A 314 18.35 -0.42 19.62
CA PRO A 314 19.35 -0.19 20.64
C PRO A 314 20.12 1.09 20.32
N ALA A 315 20.26 1.98 21.28
CA ALA A 315 21.11 3.17 21.21
C ALA A 315 22.59 2.83 20.91
N ASP A 316 22.99 1.58 21.02
CA ASP A 316 24.35 1.08 20.85
C ASP A 316 24.87 1.00 19.41
N ARG A 317 24.03 1.24 18.38
CA ARG A 317 24.54 1.31 17.00
C ARG A 317 24.87 2.72 16.53
N ARG A 318 24.79 3.74 17.37
CA ARG A 318 25.27 5.09 17.02
C ARG A 318 26.76 5.34 17.28
N ALA A 319 27.48 4.38 17.87
CA ALA A 319 28.92 4.48 18.12
C ALA A 319 29.78 3.63 17.17
N GLY A 320 29.19 2.96 16.18
CA GLY A 320 29.91 2.28 15.13
C GLY A 320 29.95 3.14 13.86
N ASN A 321 30.91 4.05 13.80
CA ASN A 321 31.27 4.76 12.57
C ASN A 321 32.05 3.78 11.68
N GLY A 322 31.36 2.71 11.23
CA GLY A 322 31.85 1.83 10.16
C GLY A 322 31.71 2.59 8.85
N SER A 323 32.84 3.02 8.31
CA SER A 323 32.91 3.58 6.97
C SER A 323 32.39 2.52 5.99
N TRP A 324 31.59 2.94 5.03
CA TRP A 324 31.08 2.12 3.93
C TRP A 324 32.18 1.60 2.98
N SER A 325 33.47 1.68 3.41
CA SER A 325 34.65 1.20 2.67
C SER A 325 34.90 -0.30 2.84
N ASP A 326 34.34 -0.96 3.88
CA ASP A 326 34.66 -2.37 4.17
C ASP A 326 33.76 -3.37 3.39
N GLY A 327 32.71 -2.90 2.69
CA GLY A 327 31.82 -3.76 1.89
C GLY A 327 32.34 -4.07 0.48
N LEU A 328 33.37 -3.36 0.00
CA LEU A 328 33.90 -3.58 -1.34
C LEU A 328 35.01 -4.66 -1.40
N ASP A 329 35.57 -5.02 -0.25
CA ASP A 329 36.61 -6.07 -0.19
C ASP A 329 36.01 -7.49 -0.03
N GLU A 330 34.79 -7.62 0.49
CA GLU A 330 34.09 -8.91 0.53
C GLU A 330 33.51 -9.31 -0.84
N GLU A 331 33.10 -8.35 -1.67
CA GLU A 331 32.64 -8.61 -3.03
C GLU A 331 33.75 -9.13 -3.94
N LYS A 332 35.00 -8.64 -3.72
CA LYS A 332 36.18 -9.15 -4.44
C LYS A 332 36.69 -10.52 -3.94
N ALA A 333 36.33 -10.90 -2.71
CA ALA A 333 36.65 -12.23 -2.21
C ALA A 333 35.65 -13.27 -2.76
N GLY A 334 34.36 -12.89 -2.98
CA GLY A 334 33.36 -13.73 -3.64
C GLY A 334 33.68 -14.01 -5.11
N GLU A 335 34.10 -12.99 -5.87
CA GLU A 335 34.47 -13.14 -7.27
C GLU A 335 35.70 -14.07 -7.47
N ARG A 336 36.68 -14.08 -6.54
CA ARG A 336 37.83 -14.99 -6.61
C ARG A 336 37.46 -16.43 -6.26
N ALA A 337 36.46 -16.66 -5.41
CA ALA A 337 36.02 -18.01 -5.08
C ALA A 337 35.19 -18.62 -6.24
N GLU A 338 34.37 -17.81 -6.93
CA GLU A 338 33.66 -18.26 -8.12
C GLU A 338 34.58 -18.56 -9.31
N ASP A 339 35.65 -17.78 -9.49
CA ASP A 339 36.66 -18.02 -10.54
C ASP A 339 37.53 -19.29 -10.27
N GLU A 340 37.77 -19.66 -9.01
CA GLU A 340 38.45 -20.92 -8.67
C GLU A 340 37.53 -22.13 -8.85
N GLU A 341 36.24 -22.04 -8.48
CA GLU A 341 35.28 -23.12 -8.65
C GLU A 341 34.98 -23.40 -10.14
N GLN A 342 35.00 -22.35 -10.98
CA GLN A 342 34.78 -22.47 -12.42
C GLN A 342 36.00 -23.09 -13.14
N LYS A 343 37.23 -22.87 -12.64
CA LYS A 343 38.44 -23.52 -13.18
C LYS A 343 38.52 -24.99 -12.82
N ASP A 344 38.06 -25.38 -11.63
CA ASP A 344 38.01 -26.80 -11.24
C ASP A 344 36.98 -27.56 -12.05
N ASP A 345 35.83 -26.96 -12.39
CA ASP A 345 34.80 -27.58 -13.21
C ASP A 345 35.22 -27.73 -14.69
N GLU A 346 35.95 -26.77 -15.25
CA GLU A 346 36.53 -26.90 -16.59
C GLU A 346 37.61 -27.99 -16.66
N SER A 347 38.39 -28.19 -15.58
CA SER A 347 39.42 -29.25 -15.53
C SER A 347 38.79 -30.65 -15.46
N VAL A 348 37.68 -30.83 -14.77
CA VAL A 348 36.93 -32.09 -14.68
C VAL A 348 36.30 -32.43 -16.04
N HIS A 349 35.76 -31.45 -16.73
CA HIS A 349 35.18 -31.65 -18.06
C HIS A 349 36.23 -31.95 -19.13
N ALA A 350 37.42 -31.38 -19.03
CA ALA A 350 38.52 -31.69 -19.94
C ALA A 350 39.05 -33.13 -19.73
N ALA A 351 39.11 -33.60 -18.48
CA ALA A 351 39.54 -34.97 -18.18
C ALA A 351 38.52 -36.01 -18.69
N ALA A 352 37.22 -35.76 -18.53
CA ALA A 352 36.14 -36.64 -19.05
C ALA A 352 36.09 -36.68 -20.59
N ALA A 353 36.47 -35.60 -21.27
CA ALA A 353 36.55 -35.56 -22.74
C ALA A 353 37.76 -36.34 -23.27
N ALA A 354 38.86 -36.42 -22.51
CA ALA A 354 40.06 -37.19 -22.88
C ALA A 354 39.80 -38.71 -22.77
N GLU A 355 39.16 -39.19 -21.69
CA GLU A 355 38.78 -40.59 -21.52
C GLU A 355 37.81 -41.07 -22.61
N GLY A 356 36.84 -40.28 -23.01
CA GLY A 356 35.87 -40.59 -24.08
C GLY A 356 36.50 -40.66 -25.48
N ALA A 357 37.68 -40.04 -25.70
CA ALA A 357 38.44 -40.09 -26.94
C ALA A 357 39.29 -41.37 -27.06
N GLU A 358 39.87 -41.86 -25.97
CA GLU A 358 40.61 -43.14 -25.94
C GLU A 358 39.68 -44.35 -26.16
N GLU A 359 38.49 -44.34 -25.63
CA GLU A 359 37.51 -45.44 -25.78
C GLU A 359 36.96 -45.55 -27.23
N ARG A 360 36.90 -44.45 -27.99
CA ARG A 360 36.53 -44.44 -29.44
C ARG A 360 37.67 -44.85 -30.35
N ALA A 361 38.92 -44.76 -29.94
CA ALA A 361 40.07 -45.20 -30.72
C ALA A 361 40.32 -46.72 -30.66
N ALA A 362 39.76 -47.38 -29.65
CA ALA A 362 39.88 -48.85 -29.45
C ALA A 362 38.84 -49.66 -30.24
N SER A 363 37.82 -49.07 -30.84
CA SER A 363 36.80 -49.72 -31.66
C SER A 363 36.99 -49.41 -33.16
N GLY A 364 37.95 -50.08 -33.80
CA GLY A 364 38.18 -49.99 -35.24
C GLY A 364 37.07 -50.67 -36.05
N PRO A 365 36.83 -50.27 -37.31
CA PRO A 365 35.71 -50.73 -38.10
C PRO A 365 35.89 -52.16 -38.62
N ALA A 366 34.92 -53.02 -38.38
CA ALA A 366 34.80 -54.35 -39.03
C ALA A 366 34.49 -54.16 -40.53
N GLY A 367 35.31 -54.71 -41.41
CA GLY A 367 35.18 -54.64 -42.84
C GLY A 367 33.96 -55.43 -43.35
N PRO A 368 33.46 -55.13 -44.60
CA PRO A 368 32.22 -55.71 -45.11
C PRO A 368 32.44 -57.16 -45.59
N ALA A 369 31.53 -58.07 -45.19
CA ALA A 369 31.44 -59.43 -45.69
C ALA A 369 30.81 -59.41 -47.11
N VAL A 370 31.51 -59.98 -48.05
CA VAL A 370 31.04 -60.24 -49.41
C VAL A 370 30.12 -61.46 -49.39
N ALA A 371 28.88 -61.26 -49.85
CA ALA A 371 27.97 -62.37 -50.12
C ALA A 371 28.20 -62.91 -51.53
N GLY A 372 28.38 -64.22 -51.68
CA GLY A 372 28.19 -64.98 -52.90
C GLY A 372 26.76 -65.46 -53.02
#